data_f30e671d487deb8e7cf9df26568c7a1e
#
_entry.id   f30e671d487deb8e7cf9df26568c7a1e
#
_cell.length_a   1.000
_cell.length_b   1.000
_cell.length_c   1.000
_cell.angle_alpha   90.00
_cell.angle_beta   90.00
_cell.angle_gamma   90.00
#
_symmetry.space_group_name_H-M   'P 1'
#
loop_
_entity.id
_entity.type
_entity.pdbx_description
1 polymer ?
#
loop_
_entity_poly.entity_id
_entity_poly.type
_entity_poly.pdbx_seq_one_letter_code
_entity_poly.pdbx_strand_id
1 'polypeptide(L)'
;GKTKGLTAILKTEVCCNQNLAYLIADEKYLHYRYLFYCFKAMYFYIRGLVGESQAGIYSYFLKKLHIPLPDIEQQIRISDYLDTKCEAIKNSINKRERIIEKFTSYKRSLIYEVVTGKKEVQR
;
A
#
# COMPACT_ATOMS: atom_id res chain seq x y z
N GLY A 1 0.18 -14.39 8.20
CA GLY A 1 0.01 -14.38 6.75
C GLY A 1 0.64 -13.15 6.13
N LYS A 2 0.99 -13.23 4.84
CA LYS A 2 1.65 -12.12 4.10
C LYS A 2 0.85 -10.81 4.09
N THR A 3 -0.48 -10.89 4.21
CA THR A 3 -1.42 -9.75 4.14
C THR A 3 -1.84 -9.20 5.50
N LYS A 4 -1.32 -9.74 6.60
CA LYS A 4 -1.65 -9.30 7.96
C LYS A 4 -1.33 -7.82 8.16
N GLY A 5 -2.29 -7.05 8.64
CA GLY A 5 -2.17 -5.60 8.89
C GLY A 5 -2.34 -4.71 7.65
N LEU A 6 -2.60 -5.28 6.46
CA LEU A 6 -2.93 -4.46 5.30
C LEU A 6 -4.30 -3.81 5.47
N THR A 7 -4.37 -2.56 5.08
CA THR A 7 -5.58 -1.72 5.18
C THR A 7 -6.01 -1.26 3.79
N ALA A 8 -7.31 -1.31 3.53
CA ALA A 8 -7.90 -0.82 2.30
C ALA A 8 -9.22 -0.08 2.59
N ILE A 9 -9.60 0.83 1.71
CA ILE A 9 -10.91 1.47 1.72
C ILE A 9 -11.83 0.65 0.80
N LEU A 10 -12.97 0.22 1.35
CA LEU A 10 -14.02 -0.45 0.57
C LEU A 10 -14.77 0.57 -0.28
N LYS A 11 -14.95 0.26 -1.57
CA LYS A 11 -15.69 1.10 -2.53
C LYS A 11 -17.04 0.50 -2.93
N THR A 12 -17.30 -0.74 -2.53
CA THR A 12 -18.52 -1.50 -2.84
C THR A 12 -18.94 -2.29 -1.62
N GLU A 13 -20.20 -2.69 -1.60
CA GLU A 13 -20.69 -3.63 -0.60
C GLU A 13 -20.00 -5.00 -0.78
N VAL A 14 -19.50 -5.55 0.31
CA VAL A 14 -18.80 -6.83 0.31
C VAL A 14 -19.13 -7.61 1.59
N CYS A 15 -19.12 -8.92 1.48
CA CYS A 15 -19.13 -9.81 2.63
C CYS A 15 -17.69 -10.09 3.06
N CYS A 16 -17.41 -9.92 4.35
CA CYS A 16 -16.10 -10.22 4.92
C CYS A 16 -16.12 -11.57 5.62
N ASN A 17 -15.02 -12.32 5.49
CA ASN A 17 -14.80 -13.53 6.26
C ASN A 17 -14.18 -13.22 7.64
N GLN A 18 -14.05 -14.24 8.49
CA GLN A 18 -13.53 -14.12 9.84
C GLN A 18 -12.06 -13.63 9.93
N ASN A 19 -11.33 -13.58 8.83
CA ASN A 19 -9.95 -13.13 8.80
C ASN A 19 -9.80 -11.64 8.47
N LEU A 20 -10.92 -10.95 8.25
CA LEU A 20 -10.96 -9.52 7.98
C LEU A 20 -11.67 -8.81 9.12
N ALA A 21 -11.13 -7.65 9.51
CA ALA A 21 -11.80 -6.72 10.39
C ALA A 21 -12.23 -5.50 9.55
N TYR A 22 -13.47 -5.10 9.67
CA TYR A 22 -13.94 -3.85 9.09
C TYR A 22 -14.12 -2.80 10.18
N LEU A 23 -13.83 -1.56 9.81
CA LEU A 23 -13.95 -0.40 10.67
C LEU A 23 -14.88 0.59 9.98
N ILE A 24 -15.87 1.04 10.72
CA ILE A 24 -16.79 2.10 10.27
C ILE A 24 -16.40 3.35 11.04
N ALA A 25 -16.01 4.39 10.34
CA ALA A 25 -15.72 5.68 10.92
C ALA A 25 -17.04 6.40 11.27
N ASP A 26 -17.12 6.96 12.47
CA ASP A 26 -18.16 7.93 12.78
C ASP A 26 -17.77 9.26 12.14
N GLU A 27 -18.37 9.58 11.00
CA GLU A 27 -18.00 10.74 10.17
C GLU A 27 -18.22 12.10 10.88
N LYS A 28 -18.93 12.10 11.99
CA LYS A 28 -19.03 13.29 12.85
C LYS A 28 -17.69 13.67 13.48
N TYR A 29 -16.83 12.71 13.76
CA TYR A 29 -15.58 12.93 14.49
C TYR A 29 -14.35 12.43 13.71
N LEU A 30 -14.51 11.48 12.82
CA LEU A 30 -13.43 10.75 12.19
C LEU A 30 -13.68 10.52 10.69
N HIS A 31 -12.88 11.17 9.86
CA HIS A 31 -12.94 11.00 8.41
C HIS A 31 -12.30 9.67 8.00
N TYR A 32 -12.98 8.86 7.17
CA TYR A 32 -12.56 7.50 6.80
C TYR A 32 -11.20 7.44 6.08
N ARG A 33 -10.84 8.44 5.23
CA ARG A 33 -9.52 8.47 4.58
C ARG A 33 -8.40 8.76 5.59
N TYR A 34 -8.66 9.62 6.58
CA TYR A 34 -7.72 9.89 7.65
C TYR A 34 -7.47 8.63 8.49
N LEU A 35 -8.53 7.92 8.87
CA LEU A 35 -8.44 6.63 9.55
C LEU A 35 -7.59 5.62 8.74
N PHE A 36 -7.83 5.52 7.44
CA PHE A 36 -7.04 4.69 6.55
C PHE A 36 -5.54 5.02 6.60
N TYR A 37 -5.16 6.30 6.57
CA TYR A 37 -3.75 6.70 6.66
C TYR A 37 -3.15 6.44 8.04
N CYS A 38 -3.90 6.61 9.13
CA CYS A 38 -3.46 6.23 10.47
C CYS A 38 -3.13 4.74 10.53
N PHE A 39 -3.98 3.88 10.01
CA PHE A 39 -3.73 2.43 9.97
C PHE A 39 -2.56 2.06 9.07
N LYS A 40 -2.39 2.75 7.94
CA LYS A 40 -1.20 2.57 7.10
C LYS A 40 0.09 2.94 7.81
N ALA A 41 0.11 4.05 8.53
CA ALA A 41 1.27 4.47 9.33
C ALA A 41 1.59 3.45 10.45
N MET A 42 0.57 2.86 11.04
CA MET A 42 0.70 1.88 12.10
C MET A 42 0.92 0.44 11.61
N TYR A 43 1.11 0.21 10.32
CA TYR A 43 1.21 -1.13 9.73
C TYR A 43 2.18 -2.06 10.46
N PHE A 44 3.41 -1.63 10.71
CA PHE A 44 4.41 -2.45 11.39
C PHE A 44 4.06 -2.69 12.86
N TYR A 45 3.49 -1.69 13.53
CA TYR A 45 3.02 -1.83 14.91
C TYR A 45 1.88 -2.86 14.99
N ILE A 46 0.85 -2.72 14.17
CA ILE A 46 -0.28 -3.65 14.12
C ILE A 46 0.19 -5.07 13.78
N ARG A 47 1.14 -5.20 12.86
CA ARG A 47 1.72 -6.49 12.49
C ARG A 47 2.50 -7.13 13.63
N GLY A 48 3.13 -6.35 14.49
CA GLY A 48 3.90 -6.81 15.66
C GLY A 48 3.05 -7.17 16.88
N LEU A 49 1.81 -6.65 17.00
CA LEU A 49 0.94 -6.89 18.14
C LEU A 49 0.51 -8.35 18.32
N VAL A 50 0.62 -9.15 17.29
CA VAL A 50 0.17 -10.56 17.28
C VAL A 50 1.34 -11.41 16.86
N GLY A 51 1.79 -12.32 17.72
CA GLY A 51 2.88 -13.25 17.46
C GLY A 51 2.73 -14.02 16.14
N GLU A 52 3.82 -14.59 15.66
CA GLU A 52 3.89 -15.26 14.35
C GLU A 52 2.94 -16.45 14.21
N SER A 53 2.55 -17.07 15.33
CA SER A 53 1.71 -18.27 15.37
C SER A 53 0.21 -18.01 15.22
N GLN A 54 -0.25 -16.75 15.25
CA GLN A 54 -1.68 -16.44 15.19
C GLN A 54 -2.10 -15.89 13.84
N ALA A 55 -3.11 -16.51 13.24
CA ALA A 55 -3.55 -16.25 11.87
C ALA A 55 -4.29 -14.91 11.66
N GLY A 56 -4.66 -14.17 12.73
CA GLY A 56 -5.50 -12.97 12.61
C GLY A 56 -5.10 -11.83 13.55
N ILE A 57 -5.64 -10.66 13.27
CA ILE A 57 -5.62 -9.52 14.19
C ILE A 57 -6.97 -9.52 14.90
N TYR A 58 -6.94 -9.67 16.21
CA TYR A 58 -8.18 -9.68 16.98
C TYR A 58 -8.76 -8.27 17.12
N SER A 59 -10.08 -8.16 17.02
CA SER A 59 -10.83 -6.91 17.21
C SER A 59 -10.51 -6.22 18.54
N TYR A 60 -10.18 -7.00 19.56
CA TYR A 60 -9.72 -6.50 20.86
C TYR A 60 -8.46 -5.62 20.76
N PHE A 61 -7.47 -5.99 19.95
CA PHE A 61 -6.26 -5.17 19.76
C PHE A 61 -6.57 -3.90 18.98
N LEU A 62 -7.43 -3.99 17.96
CA LEU A 62 -7.81 -2.82 17.17
C LEU A 62 -8.55 -1.79 18.02
N LYS A 63 -9.39 -2.21 18.94
CA LYS A 63 -10.11 -1.33 19.87
C LYS A 63 -9.21 -0.59 20.86
N LYS A 64 -7.98 -1.05 21.08
CA LYS A 64 -6.99 -0.41 21.97
C LYS A 64 -6.03 0.52 21.25
N LEU A 65 -6.13 0.62 19.93
CA LEU A 65 -5.27 1.52 19.18
C LEU A 65 -5.70 2.97 19.43
N HIS A 66 -4.73 3.81 19.71
CA HIS A 66 -4.92 5.25 19.85
C HIS A 66 -4.38 5.94 18.61
N ILE A 67 -5.17 6.82 18.04
CA ILE A 67 -4.80 7.65 16.91
C ILE A 67 -4.94 9.12 17.30
N PRO A 68 -4.11 10.03 16.76
CA PRO A 68 -4.36 11.46 16.89
C PRO A 68 -5.72 11.80 16.27
N LEU A 69 -6.47 12.68 16.92
CA LEU A 69 -7.80 13.07 16.45
C LEU A 69 -7.90 14.60 16.37
N PRO A 70 -7.30 15.23 15.35
CA PRO A 70 -7.50 16.65 15.08
C PRO A 70 -8.95 16.92 14.63
N ASP A 71 -9.31 18.19 14.43
CA ASP A 71 -10.63 18.54 13.89
C ASP A 71 -10.85 17.92 12.50
N ILE A 72 -12.10 17.77 12.12
CA ILE A 72 -12.50 17.08 10.89
C ILE A 72 -11.94 17.75 9.62
N GLU A 73 -11.83 19.07 9.61
CA GLU A 73 -11.29 19.82 8.48
C GLU A 73 -9.80 19.54 8.32
N GLN A 74 -9.07 19.46 9.42
CA GLN A 74 -7.65 19.12 9.39
C GLN A 74 -7.43 17.67 8.95
N GLN A 75 -8.28 16.73 9.39
CA GLN A 75 -8.25 15.35 8.92
C GLN A 75 -8.43 15.26 7.40
N ILE A 76 -9.37 16.01 6.84
CA ILE A 76 -9.61 16.08 5.39
C ILE A 76 -8.40 16.66 4.68
N ARG A 77 -7.86 17.80 5.14
CA ARG A 77 -6.67 18.43 4.54
C ARG A 77 -5.45 17.50 4.54
N ILE A 78 -5.23 16.76 5.64
CA ILE A 78 -4.16 15.76 5.73
C ILE A 78 -4.38 14.66 4.70
N SER A 79 -5.60 14.15 4.59
CA SER A 79 -5.95 13.09 3.64
C SER A 79 -5.75 13.52 2.19
N ASP A 80 -6.19 14.70 1.81
CA ASP A 80 -6.04 15.26 0.45
C ASP A 80 -4.57 15.46 0.09
N TYR A 81 -3.78 15.96 1.03
CA TYR A 81 -2.34 16.09 0.85
C TYR A 81 -1.66 14.73 0.62
N LEU A 82 -2.00 13.73 1.45
CA LEU A 82 -1.43 12.39 1.35
C LEU A 82 -1.87 11.68 0.07
N ASP A 83 -3.13 11.80 -0.33
CA ASP A 83 -3.64 11.25 -1.59
C ASP A 83 -2.84 11.80 -2.77
N THR A 84 -2.67 13.13 -2.85
CA THR A 84 -1.91 13.79 -3.92
C THR A 84 -0.45 13.33 -3.95
N LYS A 85 0.21 13.28 -2.79
CA LYS A 85 1.62 12.90 -2.71
C LYS A 85 1.83 11.41 -3.01
N CYS A 86 0.98 10.55 -2.48
CA CYS A 86 1.05 9.11 -2.72
C CYS A 86 0.80 8.78 -4.20
N GLU A 87 -0.14 9.47 -4.85
CA GLU A 87 -0.38 9.29 -6.29
C GLU A 87 0.81 9.74 -7.13
N ALA A 88 1.40 10.90 -6.83
CA ALA A 88 2.60 11.38 -7.53
C ALA A 88 3.77 10.40 -7.38
N ILE A 89 3.99 9.86 -6.17
CA ILE A 89 5.02 8.84 -5.91
C ILE A 89 4.73 7.58 -6.70
N LYS A 90 3.48 7.08 -6.67
CA LYS A 90 3.07 5.88 -7.41
C LYS A 90 3.31 6.04 -8.92
N ASN A 91 2.95 7.20 -9.48
CA ASN A 91 3.18 7.50 -10.89
C ASN A 91 4.68 7.52 -11.24
N SER A 92 5.51 8.03 -10.34
CA SER A 92 6.97 8.03 -10.51
C SER A 92 7.55 6.60 -10.45
N ILE A 93 7.04 5.76 -9.56
CA ILE A 93 7.43 4.35 -9.47
C ILE A 93 7.05 3.63 -10.77
N ASN A 94 5.80 3.74 -11.22
CA ASN A 94 5.32 3.09 -12.45
C ASN A 94 6.14 3.50 -13.69
N LYS A 95 6.54 4.79 -13.78
CA LYS A 95 7.41 5.24 -14.87
C LYS A 95 8.78 4.55 -14.84
N ARG A 96 9.37 4.41 -13.66
CA ARG A 96 10.67 3.74 -13.49
C ARG A 96 10.60 2.24 -13.78
N GLU A 97 9.54 1.58 -13.34
CA GLU A 97 9.30 0.16 -13.63
C GLU A 97 9.24 -0.09 -15.13
N ARG A 98 8.50 0.74 -15.89
CA ARG A 98 8.48 0.67 -17.37
C ARG A 98 9.85 0.87 -18.03
N ILE A 99 10.69 1.73 -17.46
CA ILE A 99 12.07 1.93 -17.95
C ILE A 99 12.90 0.67 -17.68
N ILE A 100 12.79 0.08 -16.50
CA ILE A 100 13.48 -1.18 -16.15
C ILE A 100 13.06 -2.32 -17.09
N GLU A 101 11.77 -2.44 -17.39
CA GLU A 101 11.26 -3.43 -18.34
C GLU A 101 11.88 -3.23 -19.75
N LYS A 102 11.93 -1.99 -20.24
CA LYS A 102 12.55 -1.67 -21.52
C LYS A 102 14.04 -2.03 -21.54
N PHE A 103 14.79 -1.69 -20.51
CA PHE A 103 16.21 -2.06 -20.42
C PHE A 103 16.42 -3.56 -20.32
N THR A 104 15.54 -4.25 -19.60
CA THR A 104 15.58 -5.72 -19.51
C THR A 104 15.33 -6.36 -20.87
N SER A 105 14.37 -5.87 -21.64
CA SER A 105 14.09 -6.31 -23.00
C SER A 105 15.26 -6.00 -23.94
N TYR A 106 15.79 -4.79 -23.89
CA TYR A 106 16.95 -4.38 -24.70
C TYR A 106 18.18 -5.26 -24.41
N LYS A 107 18.46 -5.53 -23.12
CA LYS A 107 19.55 -6.44 -22.73
C LYS A 107 19.40 -7.82 -23.37
N ARG A 108 18.18 -8.38 -23.33
CA ARG A 108 17.91 -9.69 -23.97
C ARG A 108 18.13 -9.65 -25.48
N SER A 109 17.63 -8.62 -26.16
CA SER A 109 17.81 -8.43 -27.60
C SER A 109 19.28 -8.29 -27.97
N LEU A 110 20.02 -7.47 -27.23
CA LEU A 110 21.44 -7.25 -27.45
C LEU A 110 22.25 -8.55 -27.33
N ILE A 111 22.00 -9.32 -26.26
CA ILE A 111 22.66 -10.61 -26.06
C ILE A 111 22.36 -11.54 -27.25
N TYR A 112 21.10 -11.64 -27.64
CA TYR A 112 20.70 -12.48 -28.78
C TYR A 112 21.37 -12.04 -30.08
N GLU A 113 21.35 -10.75 -30.39
CA GLU A 113 21.94 -10.20 -31.64
C GLU A 113 23.44 -10.46 -31.73
N VAL A 114 24.16 -10.25 -30.64
CA VAL A 114 25.61 -10.45 -30.59
C VAL A 114 25.97 -11.94 -30.66
N VAL A 115 25.32 -12.78 -29.86
CA VAL A 115 25.63 -14.24 -29.81
C VAL A 115 25.26 -14.94 -31.12
N THR A 116 24.22 -14.48 -31.81
CA THR A 116 23.78 -15.04 -33.10
C THR A 116 24.51 -14.43 -34.32
N GLY A 117 25.45 -13.51 -34.12
CA GLY A 117 26.17 -12.84 -35.19
C GLY A 117 25.37 -11.80 -36.00
N LYS A 118 24.17 -11.44 -35.50
CA LYS A 118 23.35 -10.39 -36.13
C LYS A 118 23.90 -8.99 -35.89
N LYS A 119 24.74 -8.83 -34.89
CA LYS A 119 25.43 -7.58 -34.57
C LYS A 119 26.91 -7.85 -34.31
N GLU A 120 27.77 -7.21 -35.06
CA GLU A 120 29.21 -7.30 -34.85
C GLU A 120 29.67 -6.48 -33.64
N VAL A 121 30.62 -7.05 -32.90
CA VAL A 121 31.31 -6.34 -31.80
C VAL A 121 32.54 -5.69 -32.42
N GLN A 122 32.50 -4.36 -32.60
CA GLN A 122 33.69 -3.63 -33.02
C GLN A 122 34.76 -3.73 -31.92
N ARG A 123 35.99 -4.05 -32.32
CA ARG A 123 37.17 -4.09 -31.44
C ARG A 123 37.63 -2.70 -31.05
#